data_54cad0ebeb360e675bc17bcb70776c3a
#
_entry.id   54cad0ebeb360e675bc17bcb70776c3a
#
_cell.length_a   1.000
_cell.length_b   1.000
_cell.length_c   1.000
_cell.angle_alpha   90.00
_cell.angle_beta   90.00
_cell.angle_gamma   90.00
#
_symmetry.space_group_name_H-M   'P 1'
#
loop_
_entity.id
_entity.type
_entity.pdbx_description
1 polymer ?
#
loop_
_entity_poly.entity_id
_entity_poly.type
_entity_poly.pdbx_seq_one_letter_code
_entity_poly.pdbx_strand_id
1 'polypeptide(L)'
;MTIAGSDTLAGGGLQSDLKTFEDYHLFGLTAITCIAVVKNGQFAITNLPTELLNDQLNTIKDNLSLDGIKLGLIHQLESLEIVKSFLRSFDGPIVLDPVMAFKETDHVYNDSYREKLIELFPFATVITPNLKEAELLSQQKISNPTEMEQAAKKIIDLGAQSVVIKGGQRLSGNLASDLFYNSETFQYFSKPKLSNVTINGAGCTFASAIAANLVLGKDLVNAIEDSKEYVYQGIKNGLLLKNGEGNVWFGDSVKSEVMT
;
A
#
# COMPACT_ATOMS: atom_id res chain seq x y z
N MET A 1 -0.84 13.06 2.33
CA MET A 1 0.08 12.60 3.40
C MET A 1 0.20 11.07 3.38
N THR A 2 1.36 10.51 3.74
CA THR A 2 1.49 9.08 4.06
C THR A 2 1.84 8.86 5.55
N ILE A 3 1.24 7.84 6.17
CA ILE A 3 1.60 7.30 7.48
C ILE A 3 2.12 5.88 7.23
N ALA A 4 3.43 5.68 7.29
CA ALA A 4 4.05 4.42 6.90
C ALA A 4 5.45 4.23 7.49
N GLY A 5 5.98 3.02 7.35
CA GLY A 5 7.39 2.73 7.61
C GLY A 5 8.31 3.31 6.54
N SER A 6 9.54 3.66 6.94
CA SER A 6 10.63 4.04 6.03
C SER A 6 11.39 2.79 5.61
N ASP A 7 11.55 2.57 4.31
CA ASP A 7 12.37 1.49 3.76
C ASP A 7 13.71 2.04 3.25
N THR A 8 14.80 1.67 3.91
CA THR A 8 16.16 2.14 3.57
C THR A 8 16.58 1.83 2.13
N LEU A 9 16.12 0.71 1.57
CA LEU A 9 16.40 0.32 0.18
C LEU A 9 15.40 0.93 -0.83
N ALA A 10 14.43 1.71 -0.33
CA ALA A 10 13.41 2.36 -1.14
C ALA A 10 12.61 1.40 -2.05
N GLY A 11 12.53 0.12 -1.66
CA GLY A 11 11.74 -0.90 -2.33
C GLY A 11 10.27 -0.89 -1.93
N GLY A 12 9.87 -0.03 -0.97
CA GLY A 12 8.50 0.10 -0.48
C GLY A 12 8.37 1.30 0.45
N GLY A 13 7.38 1.25 1.35
CA GLY A 13 7.19 2.22 2.40
C GLY A 13 6.99 3.66 1.91
N LEU A 14 7.27 4.61 2.80
CA LEU A 14 7.09 6.03 2.50
C LEU A 14 7.92 6.54 1.32
N GLN A 15 9.04 5.88 0.98
CA GLN A 15 9.84 6.27 -0.19
C GLN A 15 9.09 6.02 -1.50
N SER A 16 8.39 4.89 -1.61
CA SER A 16 7.51 4.63 -2.77
C SER A 16 6.33 5.60 -2.79
N ASP A 17 5.77 5.91 -1.61
CA ASP A 17 4.63 6.82 -1.49
C ASP A 17 5.01 8.24 -1.95
N LEU A 18 6.12 8.79 -1.44
CA LEU A 18 6.59 10.12 -1.80
C LEU A 18 6.95 10.24 -3.27
N LYS A 19 7.68 9.26 -3.84
CA LYS A 19 7.98 9.23 -5.28
C LYS A 19 6.70 9.28 -6.12
N THR A 20 5.66 8.55 -5.68
CA THR A 20 4.37 8.54 -6.37
C THR A 20 3.68 9.89 -6.25
N PHE A 21 3.63 10.49 -5.04
CA PHE A 21 2.99 11.79 -4.86
C PHE A 21 3.67 12.88 -5.69
N GLU A 22 5.00 12.94 -5.69
CA GLU A 22 5.77 13.89 -6.51
C GLU A 22 5.51 13.70 -8.02
N ASP A 23 5.42 12.45 -8.49
CA ASP A 23 5.13 12.16 -9.90
C ASP A 23 3.71 12.60 -10.31
N TYR A 24 2.77 12.58 -9.35
CA TYR A 24 1.42 13.14 -9.49
C TYR A 24 1.34 14.64 -9.17
N HIS A 25 2.47 15.34 -8.99
CA HIS A 25 2.56 16.76 -8.65
C HIS A 25 1.85 17.14 -7.34
N LEU A 26 1.82 16.24 -6.36
CA LEU A 26 1.29 16.47 -5.04
C LEU A 26 2.40 16.69 -4.02
N PHE A 27 2.22 17.64 -3.12
CA PHE A 27 3.14 17.88 -2.02
C PHE A 27 3.01 16.79 -0.96
N GLY A 28 3.99 15.88 -0.90
CA GLY A 28 3.99 14.71 -0.05
C GLY A 28 4.43 15.01 1.38
N LEU A 29 3.55 14.73 2.36
CA LEU A 29 3.86 14.78 3.80
C LEU A 29 3.99 13.37 4.36
N THR A 30 4.82 13.19 5.40
CA THR A 30 5.05 11.89 6.03
C THR A 30 4.91 11.91 7.54
N ALA A 31 4.31 10.84 8.10
CA ALA A 31 4.49 10.45 9.49
C ALA A 31 5.10 9.03 9.52
N ILE A 32 6.28 8.92 10.10
CA ILE A 32 7.09 7.69 10.09
C ILE A 32 6.71 6.82 11.28
N THR A 33 6.36 5.56 11.03
CA THR A 33 6.00 4.60 12.09
C THR A 33 7.15 3.71 12.53
N CYS A 34 8.02 3.32 11.58
CA CYS A 34 9.17 2.44 11.79
C CYS A 34 10.19 2.61 10.67
N ILE A 35 11.36 2.02 10.83
CA ILE A 35 12.40 1.98 9.80
C ILE A 35 12.74 0.53 9.51
N ALA A 36 12.65 0.14 8.23
CA ALA A 36 13.10 -1.15 7.72
C ALA A 36 14.54 -1.05 7.23
N VAL A 37 15.37 -1.98 7.68
CA VAL A 37 16.80 -2.05 7.34
C VAL A 37 17.20 -3.50 7.05
N VAL A 38 18.33 -3.68 6.35
CA VAL A 38 19.00 -4.98 6.25
C VAL A 38 20.24 -4.95 7.13
N LYS A 39 20.25 -5.76 8.19
CA LYS A 39 21.36 -5.89 9.12
C LYS A 39 21.94 -7.29 9.06
N ASN A 40 23.21 -7.41 8.74
CA ASN A 40 23.89 -8.71 8.56
C ASN A 40 23.18 -9.65 7.56
N GLY A 41 22.66 -9.08 6.47
CA GLY A 41 21.92 -9.83 5.45
C GLY A 41 20.49 -10.24 5.83
N GLN A 42 20.00 -9.82 6.99
CA GLN A 42 18.65 -10.10 7.46
C GLN A 42 17.79 -8.82 7.49
N PHE A 43 16.56 -8.93 7.03
CA PHE A 43 15.58 -7.87 7.12
C PHE A 43 15.17 -7.66 8.59
N ALA A 44 15.14 -6.41 9.02
CA ALA A 44 14.76 -6.02 10.36
C ALA A 44 13.93 -4.73 10.36
N ILE A 45 12.98 -4.63 11.27
CA ILE A 45 12.17 -3.43 11.48
C ILE A 45 12.50 -2.85 12.85
N THR A 46 12.85 -1.58 12.88
CA THR A 46 13.07 -0.80 14.10
C THR A 46 11.89 0.15 14.28
N ASN A 47 11.14 -0.02 15.37
CA ASN A 47 10.02 0.85 15.68
C ASN A 47 10.51 2.22 16.16
N LEU A 48 9.79 3.27 15.77
CA LEU A 48 9.95 4.57 16.41
C LEU A 48 9.10 4.62 17.70
N PRO A 49 9.50 5.45 18.70
CA PRO A 49 8.65 5.70 19.85
C PRO A 49 7.26 6.19 19.43
N THR A 50 6.22 5.67 20.04
CA THR A 50 4.83 6.04 19.71
C THR A 50 4.53 7.51 19.99
N GLU A 51 5.17 8.09 21.02
CA GLU A 51 5.11 9.53 21.29
C GLU A 51 5.62 10.36 20.10
N LEU A 52 6.71 9.93 19.45
CA LEU A 52 7.24 10.61 18.28
C LEU A 52 6.27 10.54 17.10
N LEU A 53 5.54 9.44 16.92
CA LEU A 53 4.49 9.36 15.91
C LEU A 53 3.37 10.38 16.20
N ASN A 54 2.94 10.47 17.45
CA ASN A 54 1.93 11.44 17.87
C ASN A 54 2.40 12.90 17.63
N ASP A 55 3.65 13.20 17.93
CA ASP A 55 4.24 14.53 17.69
C ASP A 55 4.31 14.88 16.20
N GLN A 56 4.65 13.92 15.33
CA GLN A 56 4.63 14.10 13.88
C GLN A 56 3.21 14.43 13.38
N LEU A 57 2.21 13.66 13.83
CA LEU A 57 0.81 13.87 13.43
C LEU A 57 0.27 15.22 13.92
N ASN A 58 0.56 15.62 15.16
CA ASN A 58 0.19 16.93 15.69
C ASN A 58 0.90 18.06 14.94
N THR A 59 2.19 17.91 14.64
CA THR A 59 2.93 18.91 13.85
C THR A 59 2.27 19.14 12.49
N ILE A 60 1.83 18.09 11.81
CA ILE A 60 1.16 18.22 10.53
C ILE A 60 -0.21 18.88 10.73
N LYS A 61 -1.01 18.40 11.68
CA LYS A 61 -2.36 18.90 11.96
C LYS A 61 -2.38 20.39 12.31
N ASP A 62 -1.39 20.84 13.08
CA ASP A 62 -1.34 22.22 13.57
C ASP A 62 -0.85 23.21 12.50
N ASN A 63 -0.16 22.73 11.46
CA ASN A 63 0.47 23.61 10.47
C ASN A 63 -0.09 23.49 9.05
N LEU A 64 -0.82 22.43 8.71
CA LEU A 64 -1.20 22.13 7.33
C LEU A 64 -2.61 21.54 7.25
N SER A 65 -3.30 21.84 6.16
CA SER A 65 -4.51 21.12 5.76
C SER A 65 -4.13 19.91 4.90
N LEU A 66 -4.85 18.81 5.07
CA LEU A 66 -4.64 17.56 4.33
C LEU A 66 -5.78 17.34 3.34
N ASP A 67 -5.43 16.98 2.10
CA ASP A 67 -6.41 16.63 1.07
C ASP A 67 -6.64 15.12 0.96
N GLY A 68 -5.72 14.30 1.47
CA GLY A 68 -5.85 12.84 1.48
C GLY A 68 -4.78 12.14 2.30
N ILE A 69 -5.07 10.90 2.71
CA ILE A 69 -4.17 10.09 3.53
C ILE A 69 -3.99 8.71 2.90
N LYS A 70 -2.73 8.27 2.80
CA LYS A 70 -2.39 6.87 2.55
C LYS A 70 -1.84 6.25 3.84
N LEU A 71 -2.41 5.14 4.26
CA LEU A 71 -1.89 4.32 5.36
C LEU A 71 -1.11 3.14 4.79
N GLY A 72 0.12 2.98 5.25
CA GLY A 72 0.97 1.83 4.91
C GLY A 72 1.29 1.00 6.14
N LEU A 73 2.54 0.56 6.28
CA LEU A 73 2.98 -0.23 7.42
C LEU A 73 2.91 0.57 8.73
N ILE A 74 2.11 0.09 9.68
CA ILE A 74 2.03 0.57 11.06
C ILE A 74 2.36 -0.62 11.95
N HIS A 75 3.62 -0.77 12.35
CA HIS A 75 4.14 -2.00 12.93
C HIS A 75 3.68 -2.28 14.38
N GLN A 76 3.39 -1.24 15.19
CA GLN A 76 3.02 -1.36 16.60
C GLN A 76 1.52 -1.22 16.83
N LEU A 77 0.97 -1.98 17.78
CA LEU A 77 -0.45 -1.91 18.16
C LEU A 77 -0.84 -0.53 18.70
N GLU A 78 0.02 0.06 19.53
CA GLU A 78 -0.19 1.39 20.10
C GLU A 78 -0.19 2.48 19.01
N SER A 79 0.62 2.31 17.98
CA SER A 79 0.63 3.21 16.81
C SER A 79 -0.68 3.15 16.02
N LEU A 80 -1.32 1.97 15.93
CA LEU A 80 -2.64 1.83 15.31
C LEU A 80 -3.71 2.64 16.05
N GLU A 81 -3.69 2.66 17.38
CA GLU A 81 -4.62 3.46 18.20
C GLU A 81 -4.39 4.98 18.02
N ILE A 82 -3.14 5.42 17.95
CA ILE A 82 -2.79 6.83 17.70
C ILE A 82 -3.31 7.25 16.33
N VAL A 83 -3.04 6.45 15.30
CA VAL A 83 -3.50 6.71 13.94
C VAL A 83 -5.03 6.72 13.88
N LYS A 84 -5.71 5.74 14.48
CA LYS A 84 -7.18 5.71 14.58
C LYS A 84 -7.75 6.99 15.19
N SER A 85 -7.13 7.47 16.26
CA SER A 85 -7.54 8.72 16.92
C SER A 85 -7.36 9.94 16.00
N PHE A 86 -6.28 9.99 15.25
CA PHE A 86 -6.01 11.04 14.27
C PHE A 86 -7.04 11.04 13.13
N LEU A 87 -7.39 9.86 12.60
CA LEU A 87 -8.32 9.71 11.48
C LEU A 87 -9.75 10.17 11.81
N ARG A 88 -10.17 10.15 13.09
CA ARG A 88 -11.51 10.60 13.50
C ARG A 88 -11.84 12.06 13.17
N SER A 89 -10.83 12.88 12.98
CA SER A 89 -10.97 14.30 12.64
C SER A 89 -10.67 14.63 11.19
N PHE A 90 -10.57 13.62 10.33
CA PHE A 90 -10.25 13.78 8.92
C PHE A 90 -11.39 13.28 8.03
N ASP A 91 -11.88 14.13 7.13
CA ASP A 91 -13.04 13.86 6.26
C ASP A 91 -12.67 13.58 4.79
N GLY A 92 -11.38 13.60 4.45
CA GLY A 92 -10.90 13.38 3.08
C GLY A 92 -10.74 11.90 2.72
N PRO A 93 -10.32 11.57 1.50
CA PRO A 93 -10.08 10.21 1.06
C PRO A 93 -8.91 9.56 1.83
N ILE A 94 -9.14 8.33 2.28
CA ILE A 94 -8.15 7.50 2.98
C ILE A 94 -7.97 6.19 2.22
N VAL A 95 -6.75 5.90 1.78
CA VAL A 95 -6.38 4.61 1.20
C VAL A 95 -5.54 3.81 2.19
N LEU A 96 -6.01 2.62 2.55
CA LEU A 96 -5.33 1.74 3.50
C LEU A 96 -4.71 0.55 2.77
N ASP A 97 -3.38 0.47 2.76
CA ASP A 97 -2.63 -0.72 2.36
C ASP A 97 -2.36 -1.57 3.62
N PRO A 98 -3.07 -2.70 3.81
CA PRO A 98 -3.07 -3.44 5.07
C PRO A 98 -1.86 -4.37 5.15
N VAL A 99 -0.65 -3.80 5.27
CA VAL A 99 0.60 -4.56 5.29
C VAL A 99 0.63 -5.49 6.50
N MET A 100 0.45 -6.79 6.26
CA MET A 100 0.41 -7.85 7.30
C MET A 100 1.45 -8.94 7.09
N ALA A 101 2.15 -8.94 5.97
CA ALA A 101 3.15 -9.95 5.64
C ALA A 101 4.27 -9.32 4.81
N PHE A 102 5.50 -9.72 5.11
CA PHE A 102 6.68 -9.27 4.39
C PHE A 102 7.17 -10.37 3.45
N LYS A 103 7.68 -10.00 2.27
CA LYS A 103 8.29 -10.95 1.34
C LYS A 103 9.62 -11.49 1.86
N GLU A 104 10.32 -10.66 2.60
CA GLU A 104 11.68 -10.87 3.10
C GLU A 104 11.74 -11.79 4.31
N THR A 105 10.59 -12.08 4.94
CA THR A 105 10.50 -12.94 6.12
C THR A 105 9.22 -13.78 6.09
N ASP A 106 9.22 -14.91 6.80
CA ASP A 106 8.00 -15.68 7.08
C ASP A 106 7.14 -15.03 8.19
N HIS A 107 7.53 -13.82 8.63
CA HIS A 107 6.79 -13.12 9.67
C HIS A 107 5.43 -12.66 9.15
N VAL A 108 4.39 -13.12 9.83
CA VAL A 108 3.00 -12.71 9.64
C VAL A 108 2.52 -12.16 10.97
N TYR A 109 1.85 -11.02 10.94
CA TYR A 109 1.25 -10.47 12.15
C TYR A 109 0.18 -11.41 12.74
N ASN A 110 0.11 -11.43 14.07
CA ASN A 110 -0.83 -12.25 14.81
C ASN A 110 -2.28 -11.72 14.77
N ASP A 111 -3.21 -12.48 15.35
CA ASP A 111 -4.63 -12.12 15.37
C ASP A 111 -4.90 -10.78 16.07
N SER A 112 -4.17 -10.47 17.15
CA SER A 112 -4.33 -9.19 17.85
C SER A 112 -3.99 -7.99 16.97
N TYR A 113 -2.94 -8.10 16.13
CA TYR A 113 -2.63 -7.05 15.15
C TYR A 113 -3.71 -6.94 14.07
N ARG A 114 -4.18 -8.08 13.56
CA ARG A 114 -5.26 -8.13 12.57
C ARG A 114 -6.52 -7.44 13.10
N GLU A 115 -6.94 -7.76 14.32
CA GLU A 115 -8.11 -7.15 14.96
C GLU A 115 -7.97 -5.63 15.10
N LYS A 116 -6.81 -5.15 15.54
CA LYS A 116 -6.53 -3.72 15.65
C LYS A 116 -6.47 -3.01 14.31
N LEU A 117 -5.91 -3.65 13.29
CA LEU A 117 -5.88 -3.09 11.94
C LEU A 117 -7.30 -2.95 11.35
N ILE A 118 -8.16 -3.93 11.58
CA ILE A 118 -9.58 -3.90 11.15
C ILE A 118 -10.33 -2.71 11.75
N GLU A 119 -9.98 -2.24 12.94
CA GLU A 119 -10.60 -1.05 13.53
C GLU A 119 -10.37 0.25 12.73
N LEU A 120 -9.43 0.25 11.77
CA LEU A 120 -9.20 1.36 10.83
C LEU A 120 -10.08 1.28 9.57
N PHE A 121 -10.68 0.14 9.27
CA PHE A 121 -11.43 -0.09 8.03
C PHE A 121 -12.59 0.89 7.80
N PRO A 122 -13.41 1.25 8.83
CA PRO A 122 -14.50 2.18 8.64
C PRO A 122 -14.07 3.59 8.21
N PHE A 123 -12.80 3.97 8.44
CA PHE A 123 -12.26 5.27 8.03
C PHE A 123 -11.77 5.26 6.58
N ALA A 124 -11.44 4.08 6.03
CA ALA A 124 -10.83 3.98 4.72
C ALA A 124 -11.87 4.05 3.59
N THR A 125 -11.63 4.90 2.60
CA THR A 125 -12.37 4.93 1.34
C THR A 125 -12.18 3.62 0.59
N VAL A 126 -10.95 3.07 0.61
CA VAL A 126 -10.62 1.79 -0.02
C VAL A 126 -9.47 1.09 0.72
N ILE A 127 -9.56 -0.23 0.81
CA ILE A 127 -8.51 -1.10 1.34
C ILE A 127 -7.88 -1.87 0.18
N THR A 128 -6.54 -1.99 0.17
CA THR A 128 -5.80 -2.57 -0.97
C THR A 128 -4.95 -3.79 -0.58
N PRO A 129 -5.53 -4.89 -0.04
CA PRO A 129 -4.77 -6.08 0.31
C PRO A 129 -4.22 -6.81 -0.92
N ASN A 130 -3.03 -7.41 -0.80
CA ASN A 130 -2.60 -8.46 -1.72
C ASN A 130 -3.32 -9.78 -1.37
N LEU A 131 -3.16 -10.83 -2.21
CA LEU A 131 -3.85 -12.11 -1.98
C LEU A 131 -3.54 -12.74 -0.62
N LYS A 132 -2.29 -12.66 -0.11
CA LYS A 132 -1.93 -13.21 1.20
C LYS A 132 -2.59 -12.42 2.34
N GLU A 133 -2.61 -11.12 2.23
CA GLU A 133 -3.29 -10.23 3.19
C GLU A 133 -4.82 -10.44 3.15
N ALA A 134 -5.40 -10.58 1.95
CA ALA A 134 -6.82 -10.89 1.80
C ALA A 134 -7.18 -12.26 2.41
N GLU A 135 -6.31 -13.28 2.27
CA GLU A 135 -6.46 -14.57 2.95
C GLU A 135 -6.45 -14.43 4.47
N LEU A 136 -5.53 -13.61 5.01
CA LEU A 136 -5.42 -13.36 6.45
C LEU A 136 -6.64 -12.59 6.97
N LEU A 137 -7.07 -11.56 6.26
CA LEU A 137 -8.23 -10.74 6.63
C LEU A 137 -9.54 -11.54 6.58
N SER A 138 -9.78 -12.25 5.49
CA SER A 138 -11.01 -13.03 5.28
C SER A 138 -11.03 -14.39 5.98
N GLN A 139 -9.88 -14.83 6.49
CA GLN A 139 -9.67 -16.15 7.09
C GLN A 139 -10.07 -17.30 6.13
N GLN A 140 -9.78 -17.14 4.84
CA GLN A 140 -9.98 -18.18 3.83
C GLN A 140 -8.87 -18.20 2.78
N LYS A 141 -8.68 -19.34 2.12
CA LYS A 141 -7.73 -19.46 1.00
C LYS A 141 -8.31 -18.84 -0.26
N ILE A 142 -7.40 -18.32 -1.10
CA ILE A 142 -7.75 -17.71 -2.39
C ILE A 142 -6.86 -18.33 -3.48
N SER A 143 -7.45 -19.18 -4.30
CA SER A 143 -6.77 -19.86 -5.42
C SER A 143 -7.40 -19.58 -6.78
N ASN A 144 -8.59 -19.00 -6.80
CA ASN A 144 -9.35 -18.68 -8.01
C ASN A 144 -10.19 -17.40 -7.84
N PRO A 145 -10.73 -16.85 -8.95
CA PRO A 145 -11.54 -15.62 -8.91
C PRO A 145 -12.76 -15.70 -7.99
N THR A 146 -13.47 -16.83 -7.96
CA THR A 146 -14.66 -16.98 -7.11
C THR A 146 -14.32 -16.89 -5.62
N GLU A 147 -13.22 -17.51 -5.18
CA GLU A 147 -12.74 -17.39 -3.80
C GLU A 147 -12.25 -15.96 -3.48
N MET A 148 -11.69 -15.26 -4.47
CA MET A 148 -11.31 -13.86 -4.33
C MET A 148 -12.54 -12.95 -4.12
N GLU A 149 -13.64 -13.19 -4.84
CA GLU A 149 -14.91 -12.48 -4.62
C GLU A 149 -15.51 -12.77 -3.24
N GLN A 150 -15.44 -14.02 -2.79
CA GLN A 150 -15.89 -14.39 -1.43
C GLN A 150 -15.05 -13.70 -0.34
N ALA A 151 -13.73 -13.62 -0.54
CA ALA A 151 -12.84 -12.90 0.37
C ALA A 151 -13.16 -11.40 0.40
N ALA A 152 -13.42 -10.79 -0.77
CA ALA A 152 -13.80 -9.39 -0.86
C ALA A 152 -15.09 -9.09 -0.07
N LYS A 153 -16.12 -9.94 -0.16
CA LYS A 153 -17.36 -9.82 0.64
C LYS A 153 -17.06 -9.85 2.13
N LYS A 154 -16.26 -10.83 2.59
CA LYS A 154 -15.89 -10.92 4.01
C LYS A 154 -15.10 -9.70 4.50
N ILE A 155 -14.24 -9.11 3.68
CA ILE A 155 -13.50 -7.89 4.03
C ILE A 155 -14.45 -6.70 4.18
N ILE A 156 -15.46 -6.60 3.33
CA ILE A 156 -16.54 -5.60 3.49
C ILE A 156 -17.30 -5.83 4.80
N ASP A 157 -17.63 -7.08 5.13
CA ASP A 157 -18.33 -7.43 6.39
C ASP A 157 -17.50 -7.06 7.65
N LEU A 158 -16.18 -6.90 7.52
CA LEU A 158 -15.29 -6.38 8.56
C LEU A 158 -15.35 -4.86 8.73
N GLY A 159 -16.14 -4.15 7.94
CA GLY A 159 -16.39 -2.72 8.04
C GLY A 159 -15.71 -1.86 6.96
N ALA A 160 -15.09 -2.46 5.96
CA ALA A 160 -14.53 -1.72 4.83
C ALA A 160 -15.63 -1.13 3.94
N GLN A 161 -15.44 0.10 3.44
CA GLN A 161 -16.37 0.72 2.47
C GLN A 161 -16.20 0.11 1.07
N SER A 162 -14.95 -0.15 0.69
CA SER A 162 -14.61 -0.82 -0.55
C SER A 162 -13.26 -1.52 -0.42
N VAL A 163 -12.98 -2.47 -1.30
CA VAL A 163 -11.74 -3.24 -1.32
C VAL A 163 -11.22 -3.45 -2.74
N VAL A 164 -9.89 -3.38 -2.90
CA VAL A 164 -9.20 -3.85 -4.10
C VAL A 164 -8.23 -4.96 -3.72
N ILE A 165 -8.57 -6.20 -4.01
CA ILE A 165 -7.65 -7.33 -3.78
C ILE A 165 -6.68 -7.41 -4.96
N LYS A 166 -5.39 -7.25 -4.69
CA LYS A 166 -4.31 -7.30 -5.69
C LYS A 166 -3.97 -8.75 -6.01
N GLY A 167 -4.38 -9.26 -7.20
CA GLY A 167 -4.11 -10.64 -7.62
C GLY A 167 -2.65 -10.89 -8.00
N GLY A 168 -1.99 -9.88 -8.56
CA GLY A 168 -0.57 -9.98 -8.94
C GLY A 168 -0.28 -11.17 -9.85
N GLN A 169 0.78 -11.91 -9.54
CA GLN A 169 1.21 -13.09 -10.32
C GLN A 169 0.70 -14.42 -9.75
N ARG A 170 0.04 -14.44 -8.58
CA ARG A 170 -0.27 -15.68 -7.85
C ARG A 170 -1.45 -16.47 -8.42
N LEU A 171 -2.44 -15.81 -9.02
CA LEU A 171 -3.53 -16.51 -9.70
C LEU A 171 -3.03 -17.15 -10.99
N SER A 172 -3.64 -18.26 -11.41
CA SER A 172 -3.32 -18.93 -12.68
C SER A 172 -3.61 -18.06 -13.89
N GLY A 173 -3.03 -18.39 -15.05
CA GLY A 173 -3.22 -17.66 -16.31
C GLY A 173 -2.20 -16.56 -16.57
N ASN A 174 -2.36 -15.85 -17.69
CA ASN A 174 -1.41 -14.86 -18.21
C ASN A 174 -1.71 -13.41 -17.79
N LEU A 175 -2.76 -13.20 -16.99
CA LEU A 175 -3.19 -11.88 -16.55
C LEU A 175 -2.92 -11.70 -15.04
N ALA A 176 -2.43 -10.54 -14.70
CA ALA A 176 -2.38 -10.02 -13.33
C ALA A 176 -3.66 -9.22 -13.10
N SER A 177 -4.66 -9.84 -12.48
CA SER A 177 -6.00 -9.28 -12.28
C SER A 177 -6.20 -8.85 -10.85
N ASP A 178 -6.64 -7.61 -10.63
CA ASP A 178 -7.05 -7.10 -9.33
C ASP A 178 -8.58 -7.01 -9.30
N LEU A 179 -9.18 -7.31 -8.18
CA LEU A 179 -10.62 -7.32 -7.97
C LEU A 179 -11.03 -6.15 -7.09
N PHE A 180 -11.84 -5.24 -7.60
CA PHE A 180 -12.55 -4.22 -6.84
C PHE A 180 -13.95 -4.72 -6.44
N TYR A 181 -14.36 -4.37 -5.22
CA TYR A 181 -15.71 -4.60 -4.71
C TYR A 181 -16.13 -3.49 -3.72
N ASN A 182 -17.35 -2.98 -3.87
CA ASN A 182 -17.92 -1.90 -3.05
C ASN A 182 -19.28 -2.26 -2.42
N SER A 183 -19.55 -3.52 -2.15
CA SER A 183 -20.82 -4.10 -1.71
C SER A 183 -21.91 -4.23 -2.77
N GLU A 184 -21.78 -3.57 -3.92
CA GLU A 184 -22.75 -3.59 -4.99
C GLU A 184 -22.23 -4.32 -6.23
N THR A 185 -21.02 -3.97 -6.69
CA THR A 185 -20.46 -4.43 -7.95
C THR A 185 -19.06 -5.00 -7.79
N PHE A 186 -18.78 -6.06 -8.53
CA PHE A 186 -17.44 -6.58 -8.77
C PHE A 186 -16.89 -6.05 -10.08
N GLN A 187 -15.66 -5.57 -10.05
CA GLN A 187 -14.95 -5.14 -11.26
C GLN A 187 -13.51 -5.65 -11.24
N TYR A 188 -13.07 -6.21 -12.38
CA TYR A 188 -11.71 -6.70 -12.57
C TYR A 188 -10.88 -5.74 -13.40
N PHE A 189 -9.69 -5.42 -12.91
CA PHE A 189 -8.67 -4.66 -13.63
C PHE A 189 -7.50 -5.59 -13.97
N SER A 190 -7.22 -5.79 -15.25
CA SER A 190 -6.26 -6.80 -15.67
C SER A 190 -5.19 -6.23 -16.61
N LYS A 191 -3.95 -6.68 -16.42
CA LYS A 191 -2.82 -6.45 -17.32
C LYS A 191 -2.10 -7.76 -17.59
N PRO A 192 -1.39 -7.90 -18.70
CA PRO A 192 -0.52 -9.05 -18.93
C PRO A 192 0.49 -9.20 -17.78
N LYS A 193 0.77 -10.43 -17.37
CA LYS A 193 1.84 -10.67 -16.40
C LYS A 193 3.20 -10.31 -16.99
N LEU A 194 4.00 -9.60 -16.22
CA LEU A 194 5.37 -9.25 -16.56
C LEU A 194 6.34 -10.29 -15.97
N SER A 195 7.38 -10.64 -16.71
CA SER A 195 8.49 -11.47 -16.22
C SER A 195 9.54 -10.69 -15.43
N ASN A 196 9.34 -9.38 -15.28
CA ASN A 196 10.28 -8.50 -14.59
C ASN A 196 10.38 -8.84 -13.11
N VAL A 197 11.58 -8.71 -12.56
CA VAL A 197 11.86 -8.85 -11.11
C VAL A 197 11.68 -7.55 -10.33
N THR A 198 11.42 -6.44 -11.02
CA THR A 198 11.28 -5.07 -10.49
C THR A 198 9.92 -4.82 -9.85
N ILE A 199 9.53 -5.68 -8.92
CA ILE A 199 8.20 -5.68 -8.30
C ILE A 199 8.17 -5.14 -6.87
N ASN A 200 9.34 -4.86 -6.27
CA ASN A 200 9.35 -4.32 -4.92
C ASN A 200 8.74 -2.91 -4.92
N GLY A 201 7.87 -2.65 -3.96
CA GLY A 201 7.13 -1.39 -3.86
C GLY A 201 5.86 -1.31 -4.71
N ALA A 202 5.57 -2.29 -5.57
CA ALA A 202 4.37 -2.25 -6.42
C ALA A 202 3.07 -2.07 -5.60
N GLY A 203 2.96 -2.71 -4.42
CA GLY A 203 1.80 -2.57 -3.53
C GLY A 203 1.66 -1.17 -2.96
N CYS A 204 2.74 -0.63 -2.37
CA CYS A 204 2.76 0.74 -1.83
C CYS A 204 2.52 1.78 -2.94
N THR A 205 3.18 1.63 -4.09
CA THR A 205 2.98 2.51 -5.25
C THR A 205 1.52 2.50 -5.74
N PHE A 206 0.87 1.31 -5.78
CA PHE A 206 -0.53 1.20 -6.18
C PHE A 206 -1.46 1.95 -5.22
N ALA A 207 -1.31 1.72 -3.91
CA ALA A 207 -2.12 2.40 -2.89
C ALA A 207 -1.91 3.93 -2.91
N SER A 208 -0.67 4.37 -3.10
CA SER A 208 -0.33 5.80 -3.17
C SER A 208 -0.83 6.45 -4.46
N ALA A 209 -0.81 5.74 -5.58
CA ALA A 209 -1.37 6.23 -6.84
C ALA A 209 -2.91 6.36 -6.75
N ILE A 210 -3.60 5.41 -6.09
CA ILE A 210 -5.05 5.55 -5.82
C ILE A 210 -5.29 6.79 -4.96
N ALA A 211 -4.53 6.98 -3.87
CA ALA A 211 -4.68 8.14 -3.00
C ALA A 211 -4.45 9.46 -3.77
N ALA A 212 -3.42 9.52 -4.62
CA ALA A 212 -3.13 10.66 -5.46
C ALA A 212 -4.27 10.97 -6.44
N ASN A 213 -4.77 9.96 -7.14
CA ASN A 213 -5.88 10.12 -8.08
C ASN A 213 -7.17 10.60 -7.39
N LEU A 214 -7.47 10.11 -6.18
CA LEU A 214 -8.63 10.56 -5.39
C LEU A 214 -8.48 12.03 -4.96
N VAL A 215 -7.30 12.44 -4.50
CA VAL A 215 -6.99 13.84 -4.16
C VAL A 215 -7.13 14.75 -5.38
N LEU A 216 -6.79 14.27 -6.57
CA LEU A 216 -6.97 14.99 -7.83
C LEU A 216 -8.42 14.99 -8.36
N GLY A 217 -9.37 14.43 -7.58
CA GLY A 217 -10.81 14.50 -7.86
C GLY A 217 -11.33 13.40 -8.79
N LYS A 218 -10.56 12.34 -9.08
CA LYS A 218 -11.08 11.19 -9.82
C LYS A 218 -12.02 10.36 -8.96
N ASP A 219 -13.03 9.77 -9.57
CA ASP A 219 -13.81 8.72 -8.92
C ASP A 219 -12.96 7.46 -8.65
N LEU A 220 -13.40 6.64 -7.72
CA LEU A 220 -12.60 5.51 -7.22
C LEU A 220 -12.29 4.47 -8.31
N VAL A 221 -13.23 4.20 -9.23
CA VAL A 221 -13.04 3.20 -10.29
C VAL A 221 -11.95 3.65 -11.26
N ASN A 222 -12.02 4.91 -11.73
CA ASN A 222 -11.00 5.49 -12.59
C ASN A 222 -9.64 5.64 -11.87
N ALA A 223 -9.67 5.98 -10.56
CA ALA A 223 -8.45 6.04 -9.75
C ALA A 223 -7.74 4.69 -9.67
N ILE A 224 -8.49 3.58 -9.53
CA ILE A 224 -7.93 2.22 -9.49
C ILE A 224 -7.36 1.83 -10.87
N GLU A 225 -8.10 2.09 -11.96
CA GLU A 225 -7.67 1.74 -13.33
C GLU A 225 -6.36 2.45 -13.70
N ASP A 226 -6.29 3.76 -13.49
CA ASP A 226 -5.10 4.55 -13.78
C ASP A 226 -3.91 4.13 -12.90
N SER A 227 -4.17 3.82 -11.62
CA SER A 227 -3.14 3.32 -10.71
C SER A 227 -2.61 1.95 -11.12
N LYS A 228 -3.46 1.09 -11.68
CA LYS A 228 -3.05 -0.20 -12.25
C LYS A 228 -2.11 -0.01 -13.45
N GLU A 229 -2.43 0.90 -14.35
CA GLU A 229 -1.56 1.25 -15.48
C GLU A 229 -0.25 1.85 -14.98
N TYR A 230 -0.31 2.81 -14.07
CA TYR A 230 0.85 3.47 -13.49
C TYR A 230 1.83 2.45 -12.91
N VAL A 231 1.38 1.55 -12.03
CA VAL A 231 2.24 0.51 -11.44
C VAL A 231 2.78 -0.45 -12.51
N TYR A 232 1.98 -0.81 -13.51
CA TYR A 232 2.41 -1.67 -14.60
C TYR A 232 3.61 -1.07 -15.36
N GLN A 233 3.57 0.23 -15.65
CA GLN A 233 4.69 0.94 -16.27
C GLN A 233 5.90 1.03 -15.34
N GLY A 234 5.66 1.29 -14.06
CA GLY A 234 6.73 1.33 -13.05
C GLY A 234 7.46 -0.02 -12.85
N ILE A 235 6.75 -1.15 -12.99
CA ILE A 235 7.37 -2.49 -13.00
C ILE A 235 8.18 -2.67 -14.29
N LYS A 236 7.65 -2.28 -15.43
CA LYS A 236 8.35 -2.38 -16.73
C LYS A 236 9.67 -1.63 -16.77
N ASN A 237 9.68 -0.43 -16.19
CA ASN A 237 10.81 0.50 -16.18
C ASN A 237 11.67 0.42 -14.92
N GLY A 238 11.38 -0.54 -14.04
CA GLY A 238 11.97 -0.65 -12.72
C GLY A 238 13.49 -0.67 -12.67
N LEU A 239 14.04 -0.35 -11.49
CA LEU A 239 15.49 -0.30 -11.23
C LEU A 239 15.95 -1.62 -10.60
N LEU A 240 17.00 -2.22 -11.17
CA LEU A 240 17.67 -3.38 -10.58
C LEU A 240 18.72 -2.94 -9.57
N LEU A 241 18.70 -3.59 -8.41
CA LEU A 241 19.70 -3.41 -7.34
C LEU A 241 20.86 -4.39 -7.51
N LYS A 242 21.99 -4.10 -6.86
CA LYS A 242 23.19 -4.98 -6.91
C LYS A 242 22.97 -6.38 -6.36
N ASN A 243 21.98 -6.56 -5.47
CA ASN A 243 21.60 -7.87 -4.91
C ASN A 243 20.70 -8.69 -5.84
N GLY A 244 20.37 -8.20 -7.03
CA GLY A 244 19.49 -8.87 -7.99
C GLY A 244 18.01 -8.63 -7.78
N GLU A 245 17.62 -7.91 -6.75
CA GLU A 245 16.24 -7.45 -6.56
C GLU A 245 15.93 -6.24 -7.42
N GLY A 246 14.65 -5.95 -7.64
CA GLY A 246 14.24 -4.81 -8.43
C GLY A 246 13.08 -4.05 -7.84
N ASN A 247 13.21 -2.73 -7.84
CA ASN A 247 12.21 -1.79 -7.34
C ASN A 247 11.40 -1.19 -8.49
N VAL A 248 10.12 -0.92 -8.23
CA VAL A 248 9.29 -0.08 -9.10
C VAL A 248 9.94 1.30 -9.25
N TRP A 249 10.07 1.76 -10.50
CA TRP A 249 10.68 3.03 -10.81
C TRP A 249 10.10 3.65 -12.08
N PHE A 250 9.93 4.97 -12.10
CA PHE A 250 9.35 5.72 -13.21
C PHE A 250 10.36 6.68 -13.88
N GLY A 251 11.59 6.76 -13.36
CA GLY A 251 12.61 7.66 -13.89
C GLY A 251 12.90 7.37 -15.35
N ASP A 252 12.58 8.31 -16.22
CA ASP A 252 12.95 8.29 -17.64
C ASP A 252 14.36 8.85 -17.86
N SER A 253 15.03 8.31 -18.86
CA SER A 253 16.08 8.92 -19.69
C SER A 253 17.37 9.48 -19.04
N VAL A 254 17.45 9.81 -17.78
CA VAL A 254 18.74 10.08 -17.10
C VAL A 254 19.55 8.79 -16.90
N LYS A 255 18.96 7.64 -17.27
CA LYS A 255 19.53 6.30 -17.09
C LYS A 255 20.84 6.04 -17.86
N SER A 256 21.13 6.77 -18.90
CA SER A 256 22.28 6.47 -19.76
C SER A 256 23.57 7.20 -19.40
N GLU A 257 23.53 8.23 -18.59
CA GLU A 257 24.70 9.08 -18.33
C GLU A 257 25.26 8.99 -16.90
N VAL A 258 24.53 8.43 -15.94
CA VAL A 258 24.95 8.41 -14.52
C VAL A 258 25.47 7.04 -14.05
N MET A 259 25.34 5.98 -14.85
CA MET A 259 25.74 4.61 -14.47
C MET A 259 26.89 4.02 -15.32
N THR A 260 27.64 4.82 -16.03
CA THR A 260 28.95 4.45 -16.60
C THR A 260 30.05 5.07 -15.73
#